data_0f6ca0a320337d59fc46edf0ff1d0b02
#
_entry.id   0f6ca0a320337d59fc46edf0ff1d0b02
#
_cell.length_a   1.000
_cell.length_b   1.000
_cell.length_c   1.000
_cell.angle_alpha   90.00
_cell.angle_beta   90.00
_cell.angle_gamma   90.00
#
_symmetry.space_group_name_H-M   'P 1'
#
loop_
_entity.id
_entity.type
_entity.pdbx_description
1 polymer ?
#
loop_
_entity_poly.entity_id
_entity_poly.type
_entity_poly.pdbx_seq_one_letter_code
_entity_poly.pdbx_strand_id
1 'polypeptide(L)'
;MKMKNILKVIGIIVLAVVVYLANMILNPVSPKETVVYSSENMTVEVVYSRPYKNDRLIFGEEEKGALVPFGKYWRTGANAATTFETSSDVFFNGESLDAGKYALYTIPYKGNWTVALNSESDVDFSVTFGEIILSK
;
A
#
# COMPACT_ATOMS: atom_id res chain seq x y z
N MET A 1 -37.92 -27.72 17.43
CA MET A 1 -38.04 -26.28 17.09
C MET A 1 -38.88 -26.17 15.82
N LYS A 2 -39.91 -25.31 15.76
CA LYS A 2 -40.78 -25.22 14.57
C LYS A 2 -39.96 -24.64 13.39
N MET A 3 -40.13 -25.18 12.17
CA MET A 3 -39.40 -24.78 10.95
C MET A 3 -39.38 -23.28 10.73
N LYS A 4 -40.49 -22.57 11.02
CA LYS A 4 -40.54 -21.09 10.97
C LYS A 4 -39.53 -20.41 11.88
N ASN A 5 -39.21 -20.98 13.04
CA ASN A 5 -38.22 -20.39 13.96
C ASN A 5 -36.77 -20.63 13.46
N ILE A 6 -36.54 -21.78 12.82
CA ILE A 6 -35.26 -22.09 12.19
C ILE A 6 -34.98 -21.10 11.07
N LEU A 7 -35.95 -20.86 10.19
CA LEU A 7 -35.82 -19.87 9.09
C LEU A 7 -35.55 -18.44 9.60
N LYS A 8 -36.22 -18.02 10.70
CA LYS A 8 -35.94 -16.72 11.32
C LYS A 8 -34.50 -16.61 11.84
N VAL A 9 -34.02 -17.64 12.53
CA VAL A 9 -32.65 -17.69 13.06
C VAL A 9 -31.63 -17.62 11.92
N ILE A 10 -31.84 -18.41 10.85
CA ILE A 10 -30.98 -18.36 9.66
C ILE A 10 -30.99 -16.97 9.05
N GLY A 11 -32.14 -16.32 8.90
CA GLY A 11 -32.25 -14.96 8.36
C GLY A 11 -31.49 -13.93 9.19
N ILE A 12 -31.55 -14.02 10.51
CA ILE A 12 -30.79 -13.14 11.42
C ILE A 12 -29.28 -13.37 11.26
N ILE A 13 -28.83 -14.62 11.18
CA ILE A 13 -27.40 -14.93 10.99
C ILE A 13 -26.90 -14.39 9.65
N VAL A 14 -27.64 -14.60 8.57
CA VAL A 14 -27.29 -14.08 7.24
C VAL A 14 -27.20 -12.56 7.27
N LEU A 15 -28.18 -11.88 7.87
CA LEU A 15 -28.16 -10.42 8.01
C LEU A 15 -26.94 -9.96 8.81
N ALA A 16 -26.61 -10.60 9.91
CA ALA A 16 -25.43 -10.25 10.72
C ALA A 16 -24.13 -10.41 9.93
N VAL A 17 -24.00 -11.48 9.15
CA VAL A 17 -22.84 -11.70 8.26
C VAL A 17 -22.76 -10.62 7.18
N VAL A 18 -23.88 -10.28 6.54
CA VAL A 18 -23.91 -9.20 5.53
C VAL A 18 -23.49 -7.85 6.13
N VAL A 19 -24.03 -7.50 7.31
CA VAL A 19 -23.65 -6.26 8.01
C VAL A 19 -22.18 -6.27 8.38
N TYR A 20 -21.64 -7.39 8.87
CA TYR A 20 -20.22 -7.53 9.20
C TYR A 20 -19.33 -7.35 7.98
N LEU A 21 -19.64 -8.01 6.86
CA LEU A 21 -18.89 -7.87 5.61
C LEU A 21 -18.99 -6.44 5.05
N ALA A 22 -20.17 -5.83 5.08
CA ALA A 22 -20.34 -4.44 4.67
C ALA A 22 -19.47 -3.49 5.54
N ASN A 23 -19.45 -3.71 6.86
CA ASN A 23 -18.60 -2.91 7.74
C ASN A 23 -17.09 -3.07 7.43
N MET A 24 -16.63 -4.27 7.10
CA MET A 24 -15.22 -4.49 6.68
C MET A 24 -14.87 -3.73 5.40
N ILE A 25 -15.80 -3.65 4.45
CA ILE A 25 -15.58 -2.96 3.17
C ILE A 25 -15.61 -1.45 3.38
N LEU A 26 -16.56 -0.94 4.16
CA LEU A 26 -16.74 0.50 4.40
C LEU A 26 -15.71 1.09 5.37
N ASN A 27 -15.14 0.29 6.25
CA ASN A 27 -14.16 0.71 7.26
C ASN A 27 -12.87 -0.13 7.15
N PRO A 28 -12.08 0.03 6.09
CA PRO A 28 -10.86 -0.75 5.92
C PRO A 28 -9.84 -0.41 7.01
N VAL A 29 -9.17 -1.44 7.53
CA VAL A 29 -8.09 -1.31 8.55
C VAL A 29 -6.89 -0.51 8.04
N SER A 30 -6.73 -0.43 6.72
CA SER A 30 -5.66 0.31 6.05
C SER A 30 -6.28 1.15 4.93
N PRO A 31 -6.87 2.32 5.26
CA PRO A 31 -7.54 3.15 4.27
C PRO A 31 -6.56 3.60 3.19
N LYS A 32 -7.02 3.55 1.96
CA LYS A 32 -6.29 4.03 0.79
C LYS A 32 -6.37 5.56 0.73
N GLU A 33 -5.26 6.19 0.39
CA GLU A 33 -5.15 7.63 0.20
C GLU A 33 -4.47 7.93 -1.13
N THR A 34 -4.89 9.03 -1.73
CA THR A 34 -4.30 9.57 -2.96
C THR A 34 -3.84 10.99 -2.67
N VAL A 35 -2.57 11.27 -2.96
CA VAL A 35 -1.99 12.62 -2.93
C VAL A 35 -1.66 13.02 -4.35
N VAL A 36 -2.15 14.19 -4.76
CA VAL A 36 -1.91 14.73 -6.10
C VAL A 36 -1.21 16.08 -5.98
N TYR A 37 -0.12 16.25 -6.70
CA TYR A 37 0.52 17.52 -6.95
C TYR A 37 0.38 17.87 -8.42
N SER A 38 -0.10 19.08 -8.74
CA SER A 38 -0.26 19.56 -10.12
C SER A 38 0.40 20.92 -10.29
N SER A 39 1.12 21.08 -11.39
CA SER A 39 1.64 22.34 -11.90
C SER A 39 1.18 22.54 -13.33
N GLU A 40 1.56 23.64 -13.99
CA GLU A 40 1.15 23.95 -15.36
C GLU A 40 1.46 22.82 -16.37
N ASN A 41 2.58 22.11 -16.18
CA ASN A 41 3.08 21.13 -17.16
C ASN A 41 3.28 19.73 -16.58
N MET A 42 2.93 19.49 -15.30
CA MET A 42 3.20 18.21 -14.65
C MET A 42 2.14 17.90 -13.60
N THR A 43 1.72 16.65 -13.57
CA THR A 43 0.94 16.08 -12.46
C THR A 43 1.70 14.89 -11.90
N VAL A 44 1.83 14.84 -10.58
CA VAL A 44 2.34 13.68 -9.85
C VAL A 44 1.25 13.16 -8.94
N GLU A 45 0.96 11.87 -9.02
CA GLU A 45 0.03 11.18 -8.13
C GLU A 45 0.75 10.09 -7.34
N VAL A 46 0.49 10.04 -6.03
CA VAL A 46 0.93 8.96 -5.16
C VAL A 46 -0.28 8.32 -4.50
N VAL A 47 -0.43 7.01 -4.68
CA VAL A 47 -1.52 6.24 -4.07
C VAL A 47 -0.93 5.22 -3.12
N TYR A 48 -1.36 5.22 -1.86
CA TYR A 48 -0.85 4.33 -0.82
C TYR A 48 -1.93 3.95 0.18
N SER A 49 -1.71 2.87 0.92
CA SER A 49 -2.59 2.46 2.03
C SER A 49 -1.93 2.75 3.37
N ARG A 50 -2.65 3.39 4.28
CA ARG A 50 -2.18 3.82 5.61
C ARG A 50 -2.59 2.82 6.69
N PRO A 51 -1.74 1.86 7.08
CA PRO A 51 -2.04 0.99 8.21
C PRO A 51 -1.90 1.74 9.53
N TYR A 52 -2.77 1.43 10.49
CA TYR A 52 -2.62 1.93 11.86
C TYR A 52 -1.41 1.31 12.55
N LYS A 53 -0.65 2.12 13.28
CA LYS A 53 0.55 1.69 13.99
C LYS A 53 0.23 0.68 15.10
N ASN A 54 -0.83 0.88 15.89
CA ASN A 54 -1.30 0.00 16.97
C ASN A 54 -0.16 -0.42 17.92
N ASP A 55 0.61 0.54 18.45
CA ASP A 55 1.73 0.37 19.38
C ASP A 55 2.87 -0.57 18.90
N ARG A 56 2.85 -1.00 17.62
CA ARG A 56 3.90 -1.82 17.03
C ARG A 56 5.17 -1.02 16.76
N LEU A 57 6.34 -1.66 16.94
CA LEU A 57 7.59 -1.14 16.42
C LEU A 57 7.58 -1.26 14.88
N ILE A 58 7.53 -0.14 14.18
CA ILE A 58 7.46 -0.16 12.71
C ILE A 58 8.84 -0.37 12.11
N PHE A 59 9.78 0.54 12.34
CA PHE A 59 11.14 0.46 11.81
C PHE A 59 12.13 0.10 12.92
N GLY A 60 13.05 -0.79 12.65
CA GLY A 60 14.05 -1.22 13.64
C GLY A 60 14.83 -2.43 13.21
N GLU A 61 15.58 -2.99 14.15
CA GLU A 61 16.28 -4.27 13.96
C GLU A 61 15.27 -5.42 13.93
N GLU A 62 15.55 -6.45 13.13
CA GLU A 62 14.66 -7.62 12.96
C GLU A 62 14.49 -8.39 14.29
N GLU A 63 15.58 -8.50 15.07
CA GLU A 63 15.58 -9.18 16.37
C GLU A 63 14.72 -8.50 17.43
N LYS A 64 14.38 -7.22 17.23
CA LYS A 64 13.49 -6.45 18.10
C LYS A 64 12.01 -6.57 17.67
N GLY A 65 11.71 -7.40 16.70
CA GLY A 65 10.36 -7.62 16.20
C GLY A 65 9.80 -6.43 15.41
N ALA A 66 10.67 -5.64 14.75
CA ALA A 66 10.22 -4.56 13.88
C ALA A 66 9.39 -5.12 12.71
N LEU A 67 8.28 -4.45 12.42
CA LEU A 67 7.37 -4.84 11.32
C LEU A 67 8.04 -4.67 9.96
N VAL A 68 8.86 -3.63 9.83
CA VAL A 68 9.69 -3.32 8.67
C VAL A 68 11.14 -3.21 9.13
N PRO A 69 11.89 -4.32 9.12
CA PRO A 69 13.28 -4.33 9.56
C PRO A 69 14.18 -3.48 8.66
N PHE A 70 15.22 -2.89 9.25
CA PHE A 70 16.24 -2.18 8.48
C PHE A 70 16.93 -3.10 7.47
N GLY A 71 17.19 -2.59 6.27
CA GLY A 71 17.77 -3.34 5.16
C GLY A 71 16.82 -4.31 4.48
N LYS A 72 15.56 -4.39 4.92
CA LYS A 72 14.54 -5.21 4.29
C LYS A 72 13.64 -4.35 3.39
N TYR A 73 13.22 -4.96 2.33
CA TYR A 73 12.32 -4.40 1.35
C TYR A 73 10.90 -4.19 1.91
N TRP A 74 10.31 -3.04 1.65
CA TRP A 74 8.96 -2.68 2.06
C TRP A 74 8.19 -2.02 0.91
N ARG A 75 6.96 -2.44 0.68
CA ARG A 75 6.03 -1.86 -0.32
C ARG A 75 5.50 -0.46 0.03
N THR A 76 6.06 0.17 1.05
CA THR A 76 5.78 1.55 1.49
C THR A 76 4.31 1.79 1.85
N GLY A 77 3.66 0.77 2.43
CA GLY A 77 2.26 0.80 2.81
C GLY A 77 1.75 -0.58 3.19
N ALA A 78 0.45 -0.76 3.14
CA ALA A 78 -0.23 -2.03 3.38
C ALA A 78 -1.05 -2.45 2.15
N ASN A 79 -1.39 -3.73 2.07
CA ASN A 79 -2.15 -4.34 0.97
C ASN A 79 -1.41 -4.26 -0.38
N ALA A 80 -1.96 -3.53 -1.35
CA ALA A 80 -1.30 -3.27 -2.63
C ALA A 80 -0.03 -2.41 -2.46
N ALA A 81 0.89 -2.48 -3.40
CA ALA A 81 2.06 -1.61 -3.45
C ALA A 81 1.64 -0.14 -3.57
N THR A 82 2.42 0.74 -2.97
CA THR A 82 2.29 2.18 -3.23
C THR A 82 2.64 2.45 -4.69
N THR A 83 1.88 3.31 -5.34
CA THR A 83 2.16 3.72 -6.72
C THR A 83 2.59 5.18 -6.77
N PHE A 84 3.53 5.47 -7.65
CA PHE A 84 3.96 6.80 -8.04
C PHE A 84 3.69 6.96 -9.54
N GLU A 85 2.96 7.99 -9.92
CA GLU A 85 2.62 8.26 -11.32
C GLU A 85 3.01 9.70 -11.66
N THR A 86 3.67 9.91 -12.79
CA THR A 86 4.01 11.23 -13.31
C THR A 86 3.56 11.38 -14.75
N SER A 87 2.95 12.53 -15.08
CA SER A 87 2.44 12.83 -16.42
C SER A 87 3.52 13.33 -17.39
N SER A 88 4.72 13.60 -16.91
CA SER A 88 5.87 14.07 -17.71
C SER A 88 7.15 13.48 -17.15
N ASP A 89 8.20 13.48 -17.97
CA ASP A 89 9.53 13.06 -17.54
C ASP A 89 10.02 13.97 -16.42
N VAL A 90 10.64 13.37 -15.40
CA VAL A 90 11.15 14.06 -14.22
C VAL A 90 12.54 13.56 -13.84
N PHE A 91 13.23 14.34 -13.01
CA PHE A 91 14.42 13.86 -12.32
C PHE A 91 14.02 13.42 -10.91
N PHE A 92 14.15 12.14 -10.64
CA PHE A 92 13.89 11.57 -9.32
C PHE A 92 15.23 11.37 -8.60
N ASN A 93 15.55 12.27 -7.68
CA ASN A 93 16.83 12.30 -6.95
C ASN A 93 18.07 12.27 -7.89
N GLY A 94 18.00 12.97 -9.01
CA GLY A 94 19.10 13.08 -9.99
C GLY A 94 19.11 12.03 -11.10
N GLU A 95 18.29 11.01 -11.00
CA GLU A 95 18.10 9.99 -12.05
C GLU A 95 16.91 10.37 -12.94
N SER A 96 17.04 10.17 -14.25
CA SER A 96 15.94 10.40 -15.20
C SER A 96 14.86 9.35 -15.02
N LEU A 97 13.62 9.79 -14.96
CA LEU A 97 12.43 8.95 -14.86
C LEU A 97 11.43 9.39 -15.92
N ASP A 98 11.09 8.50 -16.82
CA ASP A 98 10.11 8.76 -17.88
C ASP A 98 8.71 8.94 -17.29
N ALA A 99 7.83 9.64 -18.04
CA ALA A 99 6.41 9.72 -17.69
C ALA A 99 5.81 8.33 -17.62
N GLY A 100 5.05 8.06 -16.56
CA GLY A 100 4.45 6.74 -16.36
C GLY A 100 4.03 6.46 -14.93
N LYS A 101 3.56 5.24 -14.72
CA LYS A 101 3.15 4.73 -13.43
C LYS A 101 4.10 3.64 -12.93
N TYR A 102 4.52 3.79 -11.69
CA TYR A 102 5.53 2.93 -11.07
C TYR A 102 5.03 2.39 -9.74
N ALA A 103 5.37 1.15 -9.42
CA ALA A 103 5.26 0.66 -8.07
C ALA A 103 6.43 1.19 -7.24
N LEU A 104 6.14 1.83 -6.12
CA LEU A 104 7.12 2.44 -5.23
C LEU A 104 7.42 1.52 -4.05
N TYR A 105 8.69 1.26 -3.84
CA TYR A 105 9.21 0.44 -2.75
C TYR A 105 10.33 1.17 -2.03
N THR A 106 10.53 0.83 -0.77
CA THR A 106 11.62 1.39 0.00
C THR A 106 12.38 0.32 0.76
N ILE A 107 13.66 0.58 1.02
CA ILE A 107 14.49 -0.18 1.93
C ILE A 107 14.96 0.80 3.00
N PRO A 108 14.36 0.79 4.20
CA PRO A 108 14.73 1.71 5.26
C PRO A 108 16.05 1.32 5.92
N TYR A 109 16.83 2.33 6.29
CA TYR A 109 18.03 2.24 7.13
C TYR A 109 18.00 3.33 8.20
N LYS A 110 18.91 3.31 9.17
CA LYS A 110 18.93 4.27 10.29
C LYS A 110 19.16 5.73 9.86
N GLY A 111 19.93 5.95 8.79
CA GLY A 111 20.33 7.29 8.37
C GLY A 111 19.82 7.70 6.99
N ASN A 112 19.55 6.74 6.14
CA ASN A 112 19.08 6.96 4.76
C ASN A 112 18.13 5.86 4.35
N TRP A 113 17.36 6.10 3.28
CA TRP A 113 16.46 5.11 2.71
C TRP A 113 16.77 4.97 1.22
N THR A 114 16.72 3.75 0.73
CA THR A 114 16.72 3.51 -0.71
C THR A 114 15.27 3.50 -1.18
N VAL A 115 14.98 4.25 -2.23
CA VAL A 115 13.69 4.22 -2.94
C VAL A 115 13.89 3.48 -4.24
N ALA A 116 13.02 2.53 -4.54
CA ALA A 116 12.99 1.80 -5.79
C ALA A 116 11.66 2.03 -6.50
N LEU A 117 11.73 2.42 -7.76
CA LEU A 117 10.57 2.54 -8.64
C LEU A 117 10.63 1.39 -9.66
N ASN A 118 9.53 0.67 -9.80
CA ASN A 118 9.40 -0.47 -10.70
C ASN A 118 8.32 -0.17 -11.72
N SER A 119 8.62 -0.31 -13.01
CA SER A 119 7.66 -0.09 -14.10
C SER A 119 6.48 -1.07 -14.09
N GLU A 120 6.64 -2.24 -13.46
CA GLU A 120 5.53 -3.18 -13.23
C GLU A 120 4.70 -2.71 -12.03
N SER A 121 3.66 -1.92 -12.28
CA SER A 121 2.85 -1.26 -11.23
C SER A 121 1.67 -2.08 -10.72
N ASP A 122 1.23 -3.11 -11.44
CA ASP A 122 0.00 -3.87 -11.17
C ASP A 122 0.22 -5.17 -10.37
N VAL A 123 1.31 -5.24 -9.61
CA VAL A 123 1.69 -6.44 -8.83
C VAL A 123 1.04 -6.44 -7.45
N ASP A 124 0.00 -7.26 -7.27
CA ASP A 124 -0.69 -7.40 -5.98
C ASP A 124 0.13 -8.17 -4.91
N PHE A 125 0.84 -9.25 -5.27
CA PHE A 125 1.50 -10.12 -4.28
C PHE A 125 2.85 -10.71 -4.69
N SER A 126 3.26 -10.61 -5.95
CA SER A 126 4.58 -11.07 -6.41
C SER A 126 5.39 -9.90 -6.95
N VAL A 127 6.65 -9.84 -6.58
CA VAL A 127 7.58 -8.85 -7.14
C VAL A 127 8.10 -9.43 -8.45
N THR A 128 7.46 -9.05 -9.55
CA THR A 128 8.10 -9.19 -10.85
C THR A 128 8.92 -7.93 -11.06
N PHE A 129 10.23 -8.06 -11.17
CA PHE A 129 11.10 -6.90 -11.36
C PHE A 129 11.11 -6.53 -12.85
N GLY A 130 10.44 -5.44 -13.20
CA GLY A 130 10.72 -4.69 -14.42
C GLY A 130 11.99 -3.85 -14.26
N GLU A 131 12.11 -2.76 -14.99
CA GLU A 131 13.20 -1.81 -14.80
C GLU A 131 13.10 -1.17 -13.41
N ILE A 132 14.18 -1.27 -12.61
CA ILE A 132 14.25 -0.73 -11.26
C ILE A 132 15.14 0.50 -11.30
N ILE A 133 14.56 1.66 -11.00
CA ILE A 133 15.30 2.89 -10.77
C ILE A 133 15.54 3.02 -9.27
N LEU A 134 16.81 2.96 -8.89
CA LEU A 134 17.25 3.09 -7.49
C LEU A 134 17.70 4.52 -7.23
N SER A 135 17.07 5.16 -6.23
CA SER A 135 17.50 6.43 -5.70
C SER A 135 17.93 6.24 -4.24
N LYS A 136 19.13 6.74 -3.87
CA LYS A 136 19.70 6.64 -2.52
C LYS A 136 19.59 7.98 -1.80
#